data_6600dbbbdb4927c223822bd152efeb5d
#
_entry.id   6600dbbbdb4927c223822bd152efeb5d
#
_cell.length_a   1.000
_cell.length_b   1.000
_cell.length_c   1.000
_cell.angle_alpha   90.00
_cell.angle_beta   90.00
_cell.angle_gamma   90.00
#
_symmetry.space_group_name_H-M   'P 1'
#
loop_
_entity.id
_entity.type
_entity.pdbx_description
1 polymer ?
#
loop_
_entity_poly.entity_id
_entity_poly.type
_entity_poly.pdbx_seq_one_letter_code
_entity_poly.pdbx_strand_id
1 'polypeptide(L)'
;LKNLIILSNGKNVSPEELETKLIDEIPSISEVVVYEEDAALTAEIFPDSEKYRNAADIMQEEINSFNRHMPAYKKITNIKLRDREFDKTTTMKIKRRYNNRKDDKNA
;
A
#
# COMPACT_ATOMS: atom_id res chain seq x y z
N LEU A 1 13.47 -4.58 8.48
CA LEU A 1 13.09 -3.61 8.23
C LEU A 1 13.74 -2.47 7.50
N LYS A 2 14.06 -2.75 6.25
CA LYS A 2 14.72 -1.78 5.41
C LYS A 2 13.84 -0.60 5.04
N ASN A 3 12.52 -0.79 5.08
CA ASN A 3 11.60 0.23 4.60
C ASN A 3 10.67 0.73 5.69
N LEU A 4 11.17 0.77 6.92
CA LEU A 4 10.34 1.26 8.02
C LEU A 4 9.88 2.68 7.76
N ILE A 5 8.62 2.92 8.02
CA ILE A 5 8.03 4.24 7.97
C ILE A 5 7.97 4.76 9.40
N ILE A 6 8.56 5.93 9.63
CA ILE A 6 8.54 6.56 10.94
C ILE A 6 7.51 7.68 10.91
N LEU A 7 6.43 7.50 11.66
CA LEU A 7 5.35 8.47 11.67
C LEU A 7 5.71 9.67 12.54
N SER A 8 4.97 10.76 12.36
CA SER A 8 5.23 11.99 13.10
C SER A 8 5.07 11.82 14.59
N ASN A 9 4.29 10.83 15.03
CA ASN A 9 4.12 10.56 16.46
C ASN A 9 5.20 9.64 17.01
N GLY A 10 6.22 9.32 16.21
CA GLY A 10 7.34 8.48 16.64
C GLY A 10 7.13 7.00 16.50
N LYS A 11 5.96 6.56 16.09
CA LYS A 11 5.70 5.14 15.91
C LYS A 11 6.23 4.65 14.57
N ASN A 12 6.68 3.39 14.57
CA ASN A 12 7.23 2.76 13.37
C ASN A 12 6.21 1.85 12.74
N VAL A 13 6.16 1.85 11.41
CA VAL A 13 5.26 0.99 10.65
C VAL A 13 6.09 0.27 9.59
N SER A 14 5.92 -1.04 9.52
CA SER A 14 6.55 -1.83 8.47
C SER A 14 5.60 -1.90 7.28
N PRO A 15 5.96 -1.27 6.14
CA PRO A 15 5.08 -1.34 4.98
C PRO A 15 4.92 -2.76 4.45
N GLU A 16 5.97 -3.58 4.55
CA GLU A 16 5.88 -4.95 4.07
C GLU A 16 4.87 -5.76 4.85
N GLU A 17 4.82 -5.57 6.17
CA GLU A 17 3.84 -6.27 6.98
C GLU A 17 2.42 -5.88 6.61
N LEU A 18 2.20 -4.59 6.39
CA LEU A 18 0.88 -4.11 5.99
C LEU A 18 0.50 -4.65 4.62
N GLU A 19 1.45 -4.67 3.70
CA GLU A 19 1.19 -5.18 2.36
C GLU A 19 0.79 -6.64 2.40
N THR A 20 1.50 -7.43 3.20
CA THR A 20 1.19 -8.84 3.34
C THR A 20 -0.22 -9.04 3.92
N LYS A 21 -0.54 -8.27 4.95
CA LYS A 21 -1.88 -8.36 5.54
C LYS A 21 -2.97 -7.95 4.56
N LEU A 22 -2.72 -6.88 3.81
CA LEU A 22 -3.69 -6.42 2.82
C LEU A 22 -3.97 -7.49 1.78
N ILE A 23 -2.91 -8.11 1.26
CA ILE A 23 -3.07 -9.14 0.25
C ILE A 23 -3.77 -10.36 0.83
N ASP A 24 -3.43 -10.74 2.06
CA ASP A 24 -4.05 -11.90 2.71
C ASP A 24 -5.54 -11.69 2.97
N GLU A 25 -5.92 -10.48 3.35
CA GLU A 25 -7.29 -10.23 3.80
C GLU A 25 -8.20 -9.71 2.70
N ILE A 26 -7.63 -9.16 1.62
CA ILE A 26 -8.43 -8.57 0.55
C ILE A 26 -8.06 -9.24 -0.77
N PRO A 27 -8.81 -10.30 -1.14
CA PRO A 27 -8.47 -11.07 -2.35
C PRO A 27 -8.55 -10.27 -3.64
N SER A 28 -9.28 -9.14 -3.64
CA SER A 28 -9.40 -8.32 -4.84
C SER A 28 -8.17 -7.44 -5.07
N ILE A 29 -7.16 -7.50 -4.19
CA ILE A 29 -5.89 -6.82 -4.41
C ILE A 29 -4.96 -7.76 -5.16
N SER A 30 -4.47 -7.33 -6.32
CA SER A 30 -3.45 -8.07 -7.05
C SER A 30 -2.07 -7.70 -6.54
N GLU A 31 -1.80 -6.40 -6.46
CA GLU A 31 -0.52 -5.90 -5.95
C GLU A 31 -0.76 -4.64 -5.15
N VAL A 32 0.12 -4.40 -4.18
CA VAL A 32 -0.01 -3.20 -3.35
C VAL A 32 1.36 -2.77 -2.85
N VAL A 33 1.54 -1.45 -2.78
CA VAL A 33 2.71 -0.85 -2.14
C VAL A 33 2.18 0.15 -1.11
N VAL A 34 2.68 0.06 0.11
CA VAL A 34 2.30 0.98 1.18
C VAL A 34 3.46 1.95 1.41
N TYR A 35 3.14 3.22 1.52
CA TYR A 35 4.14 4.26 1.75
C TYR A 35 3.49 5.45 2.44
N GLU A 36 4.32 6.37 2.88
CA GLU A 36 3.84 7.60 3.49
C GLU A 36 3.82 8.71 2.44
N GLU A 37 2.70 9.41 2.34
CA GLU A 37 2.60 10.56 1.46
C GLU A 37 1.82 11.64 2.19
N ASP A 38 2.40 12.83 2.29
CA ASP A 38 1.76 13.95 2.99
C ASP A 38 1.38 13.58 4.41
N ALA A 39 2.28 12.90 5.10
CA ALA A 39 2.10 12.44 6.47
C ALA A 39 0.96 11.47 6.65
N ALA A 40 0.50 10.84 5.56
CA ALA A 40 -0.59 9.87 5.61
C ALA A 40 -0.12 8.52 5.09
N LEU A 41 -0.56 7.47 5.76
CA LEU A 41 -0.26 6.11 5.32
C LEU A 41 -1.12 5.82 4.11
N THR A 42 -0.46 5.55 2.99
CA THR A 42 -1.11 5.44 1.70
C THR A 42 -0.87 4.04 1.13
N ALA A 43 -1.91 3.45 0.57
CA ALA A 43 -1.78 2.19 -0.16
C ALA A 43 -2.05 2.45 -1.64
N GLU A 44 -1.05 2.15 -2.46
CA GLU A 44 -1.23 2.20 -3.91
C GLU A 44 -1.52 0.79 -4.36
N ILE A 45 -2.66 0.58 -5.00
CA ILE A 45 -3.24 -0.74 -5.20
C ILE A 45 -3.50 -1.00 -6.67
N PHE A 46 -3.05 -2.15 -7.14
CA PHE A 46 -3.46 -2.67 -8.44
C PHE A 46 -4.55 -3.70 -8.19
N PRO A 47 -5.82 -3.37 -8.49
CA PRO A 47 -6.91 -4.30 -8.22
C PRO A 47 -6.90 -5.46 -9.21
N ASP A 48 -7.37 -6.62 -8.77
CA ASP A 48 -7.48 -7.79 -9.64
C ASP A 48 -8.84 -7.77 -10.34
N SER A 49 -8.94 -6.92 -11.36
CA SER A 49 -10.20 -6.73 -12.06
C SER A 49 -10.54 -7.88 -13.00
N GLU A 50 -9.59 -8.75 -13.29
CA GLU A 50 -9.87 -9.94 -14.08
C GLU A 50 -10.66 -10.96 -13.28
N LYS A 51 -10.27 -11.13 -12.02
CA LYS A 51 -10.92 -12.11 -11.15
C LYS A 51 -12.15 -11.52 -10.47
N TYR A 52 -12.10 -10.24 -10.13
CA TYR A 52 -13.18 -9.55 -9.44
C TYR A 52 -13.60 -8.35 -10.26
N ARG A 53 -14.67 -8.50 -11.00
CA ARG A 53 -15.09 -7.51 -11.98
C ARG A 53 -15.20 -6.09 -11.42
N ASN A 54 -15.64 -5.97 -10.19
CA ASN A 54 -15.84 -4.66 -9.57
C ASN A 54 -14.78 -4.35 -8.53
N ALA A 55 -13.57 -4.92 -8.69
CA ALA A 55 -12.53 -4.77 -7.68
C ALA A 55 -12.22 -3.31 -7.36
N ALA A 56 -12.11 -2.46 -8.40
CA ALA A 56 -11.80 -1.06 -8.17
C ALA A 56 -12.93 -0.36 -7.42
N ASP A 57 -14.16 -0.71 -7.73
CA ASP A 57 -15.32 -0.03 -7.14
C ASP A 57 -15.48 -0.33 -5.66
N ILE A 58 -15.13 -1.53 -5.24
CA ILE A 58 -15.32 -1.94 -3.85
C ILE A 58 -14.09 -1.71 -2.99
N MET A 59 -12.99 -1.26 -3.59
CA MET A 59 -11.72 -1.23 -2.88
C MET A 59 -11.76 -0.33 -1.64
N GLN A 60 -12.41 0.82 -1.73
CA GLN A 60 -12.48 1.70 -0.57
C GLN A 60 -13.21 1.02 0.60
N GLU A 61 -14.27 0.29 0.33
CA GLU A 61 -14.99 -0.42 1.39
C GLU A 61 -14.15 -1.55 1.97
N GLU A 62 -13.40 -2.25 1.11
CA GLU A 62 -12.53 -3.31 1.58
C GLU A 62 -11.45 -2.75 2.52
N ILE A 63 -10.87 -1.61 2.13
CA ILE A 63 -9.87 -0.97 2.97
C ILE A 63 -10.50 -0.49 4.28
N ASN A 64 -11.70 0.05 4.22
CA ASN A 64 -12.38 0.49 5.45
C ASN A 64 -12.59 -0.69 6.40
N SER A 65 -12.99 -1.84 5.88
CA SER A 65 -13.13 -3.04 6.70
C SER A 65 -11.81 -3.48 7.32
N PHE A 66 -10.76 -3.46 6.52
CA PHE A 66 -9.42 -3.79 6.99
C PHE A 66 -9.03 -2.87 8.15
N ASN A 67 -9.29 -1.58 7.98
CA ASN A 67 -8.90 -0.58 8.97
C ASN A 67 -9.59 -0.77 10.30
N ARG A 68 -10.80 -1.36 10.31
CA ARG A 68 -11.54 -1.52 11.56
C ARG A 68 -10.78 -2.37 12.58
N HIS A 69 -9.93 -3.25 12.12
CA HIS A 69 -9.18 -4.15 12.99
C HIS A 69 -7.77 -3.68 13.26
N MET A 70 -7.41 -2.50 12.75
CA MET A 70 -6.04 -2.03 12.87
C MET A 70 -5.95 -0.92 13.90
N PRO A 71 -4.83 -0.83 14.63
CA PRO A 71 -4.61 0.32 15.50
C PRO A 71 -4.58 1.60 14.66
N ALA A 72 -4.92 2.71 15.31
CA ALA A 72 -5.08 3.97 14.60
C ALA A 72 -3.86 4.33 13.75
N TYR A 73 -2.66 4.11 14.29
CA TYR A 73 -1.45 4.54 13.58
C TYR A 73 -1.09 3.62 12.41
N LYS A 74 -1.76 2.47 12.28
CA LYS A 74 -1.52 1.56 11.16
C LYS A 74 -2.66 1.57 10.16
N LYS A 75 -3.66 2.40 10.34
CA LYS A 75 -4.76 2.45 9.39
C LYS A 75 -4.32 3.09 8.09
N ILE A 76 -4.80 2.55 7.00
CA ILE A 76 -4.54 3.11 5.67
C ILE A 76 -5.48 4.31 5.51
N THR A 77 -4.90 5.48 5.34
CA THR A 77 -5.65 6.74 5.29
C THR A 77 -6.05 7.11 3.88
N ASN A 78 -5.14 6.85 2.93
CA ASN A 78 -5.39 7.17 1.53
C ASN A 78 -5.17 5.93 0.68
N ILE A 79 -5.93 5.81 -0.39
CA ILE A 79 -5.66 4.77 -1.39
C ILE A 79 -5.52 5.42 -2.74
N LYS A 80 -4.66 4.80 -3.57
CA LYS A 80 -4.50 5.17 -4.97
C LYS A 80 -4.66 3.90 -5.77
N LEU A 81 -5.50 3.96 -6.79
CA LEU A 81 -5.71 2.79 -7.65
C LEU A 81 -4.91 2.97 -8.92
N ARG A 82 -4.25 1.92 -9.35
CA ARG A 82 -3.51 1.96 -10.60
C ARG A 82 -4.13 0.98 -11.59
N ASP A 83 -3.89 1.22 -12.86
CA ASP A 83 -4.48 0.43 -13.92
C ASP A 83 -3.52 -0.59 -14.53
N ARG A 84 -2.33 -0.74 -13.92
CA ARG A 84 -1.35 -1.71 -14.42
C ARG A 84 -0.44 -2.12 -13.28
N GLU A 85 0.30 -3.20 -13.53
CA GLU A 85 1.22 -3.76 -12.56
C GLU A 85 2.32 -2.78 -12.19
N PHE A 86 2.86 -2.98 -11.00
CA PHE A 86 4.06 -2.25 -10.58
C PHE A 86 5.28 -2.77 -11.33
N ASP A 87 6.27 -1.90 -11.51
CA ASP A 87 7.56 -2.30 -12.02
C ASP A 87 8.21 -3.27 -11.03
N LYS A 88 8.89 -4.26 -11.57
CA LYS A 88 9.50 -5.29 -10.74
C LYS A 88 10.97 -5.44 -11.06
N THR A 89 11.72 -5.89 -10.05
CA THR A 89 13.13 -6.21 -10.25
C THR A 89 13.27 -7.52 -11.01
N THR A 90 14.51 -7.88 -11.33
CA THR A 90 14.76 -9.14 -12.04
C THR A 90 14.34 -10.35 -11.21
N THR A 91 14.23 -10.21 -9.89
CA THR A 91 13.75 -11.28 -9.03
C THR A 91 12.24 -11.21 -8.82
N MET A 92 11.55 -10.39 -9.60
CA MET A 92 10.09 -10.24 -9.59
C MET A 92 9.57 -9.62 -8.30
N LYS A 93 10.39 -8.82 -7.66
CA LYS A 93 9.94 -8.05 -6.50
C LYS A 93 9.57 -6.65 -6.95
N ILE A 94 8.50 -6.12 -6.36
CA ILE A 94 8.02 -4.78 -6.70
C ILE A 94 9.08 -3.75 -6.30
N LYS A 95 9.37 -2.83 -7.20
CA LYS A 95 10.27 -1.73 -6.90
C LYS A 95 9.54 -0.70 -6.04
N ARG A 96 10.18 -0.28 -4.96
CA ARG A 96 9.58 0.65 -4.02
C ARG A 96 9.96 2.08 -4.35
N ARG A 97 9.57 2.51 -5.54
CA ARG A 97 9.90 3.86 -5.99
C ARG A 97 9.45 4.93 -5.03
N TYR A 98 8.32 4.71 -4.40
CA TYR A 98 7.71 5.75 -3.59
C TYR A 98 8.47 6.01 -2.31
N ASN A 99 9.17 5.01 -1.82
CA ASN A 99 10.00 5.21 -0.65
C ASN A 99 11.19 6.11 -0.94
N ASN A 100 11.57 6.23 -2.20
CA ASN A 100 12.72 7.03 -2.62
C ASN A 100 12.32 8.31 -3.33
N ARG A 101 11.03 8.59 -3.40
CA ARG A 101 10.54 9.71 -4.19
C ARG A 101 11.10 11.04 -3.72
N LYS A 102 11.25 11.21 -2.41
CA LYS A 102 11.79 12.45 -1.88
C LYS A 102 13.23 12.65 -2.30
N ASP A 103 13.98 11.57 -2.30
CA ASP A 103 15.38 11.64 -2.72
C ASP A 103 15.47 12.04 -4.18
N ASP A 104 14.60 11.47 -5.00
CA ASP A 104 14.56 11.81 -6.42
C ASP A 104 14.28 13.28 -6.64
N LYS A 105 13.37 13.83 -5.85
CA LYS A 105 13.04 15.24 -5.97
C LYS A 105 14.20 16.13 -5.56
N ASN A 106 14.98 15.67 -4.63
CA ASN A 106 16.10 16.44 -4.12
C ASN A 106 17.34 16.30 -5.00
N ALA A 107 17.35 15.30 -5.82
CA ALA A 107 18.45 15.10 -6.74
C ALA A 107 18.34 16.06 -7.91
#